data_e985314b4ee7d865501f2da90e023e5a
#
_entry.id   e985314b4ee7d865501f2da90e023e5a
#
_cell.length_a   1.000
_cell.length_b   1.000
_cell.length_c   1.000
_cell.angle_alpha   90.00
_cell.angle_beta   90.00
_cell.angle_gamma   90.00
#
_symmetry.space_group_name_H-M   'P 1'
#
loop_
_entity.id
_entity.type
_entity.pdbx_description
1 polymer ?
#
loop_
_entity_poly.entity_id
_entity_poly.type
_entity_poly.pdbx_seq_one_letter_code
_entity_poly.pdbx_strand_id
1 'polypeptide(L)' 'MSKEQFSFNKGWLQLRQADIATCRRELMEAFNGTTRAAFLQRLKGNVIPNVLEAHNVEKVFAKYGIKDVWGE' A
#
# COMPACT_ATOMS: atom_id res chain seq x y z
N MET A 1 -12.96 -0.60 -15.23
CA MET A 1 -12.60 -0.95 -13.88
C MET A 1 -12.25 0.31 -13.11
N SER A 2 -12.68 0.39 -11.88
CA SER A 2 -12.43 1.55 -11.02
C SER A 2 -11.01 1.53 -10.50
N LYS A 3 -10.36 2.70 -10.38
CA LYS A 3 -9.06 2.86 -9.74
C LYS A 3 -9.08 2.36 -8.30
N GLU A 4 -10.23 2.39 -7.67
CA GLU A 4 -10.44 1.98 -6.29
C GLU A 4 -9.99 0.54 -6.04
N GLN A 5 -10.08 -0.33 -7.05
CA GLN A 5 -9.67 -1.72 -6.93
C GLN A 5 -8.18 -1.88 -6.64
N PHE A 6 -7.37 -0.92 -7.05
CA PHE A 6 -5.92 -0.99 -6.93
C PHE A 6 -5.36 -0.01 -5.89
N SER A 7 -6.24 0.81 -5.30
CA SER A 7 -5.87 1.72 -4.22
C SER A 7 -5.74 0.91 -2.93
N PHE A 8 -4.70 1.16 -2.16
CA PHE A 8 -4.59 0.60 -0.81
C PHE A 8 -4.78 1.66 0.27
N ASN A 9 -5.45 2.75 -0.09
CA ASN A 9 -5.74 3.82 0.85
C ASN A 9 -6.61 3.35 2.01
N LYS A 10 -7.52 2.40 1.76
CA LYS A 10 -8.35 1.82 2.80
C LYS A 10 -7.52 1.19 3.91
N GLY A 11 -6.54 0.38 3.55
CA GLY A 11 -5.61 -0.19 4.53
C GLY A 11 -4.75 0.88 5.18
N TRP A 12 -4.30 1.84 4.38
CA TRP A 12 -3.46 2.94 4.85
C TRP A 12 -4.14 3.74 5.96
N LEU A 13 -5.42 4.03 5.80
CA LEU A 13 -6.19 4.81 6.78
C LEU A 13 -6.42 4.06 8.10
N GLN A 14 -6.21 2.76 8.13
CA GLN A 14 -6.34 1.95 9.33
C GLN A 14 -5.06 1.92 10.17
N LEU A 15 -3.95 2.46 9.65
CA LEU A 15 -2.69 2.48 10.35
C LEU A 15 -2.73 3.47 11.51
N ARG A 16 -2.07 3.10 12.62
CA ARG A 16 -1.83 4.01 13.72
C ARG A 16 -0.81 5.05 13.28
N GLN A 17 -0.92 6.26 13.79
CA GLN A 17 0.00 7.34 13.45
C GLN A 17 1.46 6.93 13.70
N ALA A 18 1.72 6.20 14.77
CA ALA A 18 3.06 5.74 15.10
C ALA A 18 3.63 4.76 14.07
N ASP A 19 2.77 4.06 13.33
CA ASP A 19 3.18 3.03 12.37
C ASP A 19 3.29 3.53 10.93
N ILE A 20 2.77 4.72 10.66
CA ILE A 20 2.69 5.24 9.29
C ILE A 20 4.07 5.33 8.62
N ALA A 21 5.04 5.93 9.30
CA ALA A 21 6.38 6.10 8.72
C ALA A 21 7.06 4.77 8.46
N THR A 22 6.95 3.83 9.38
CA THR A 22 7.56 2.51 9.24
C THR A 22 6.89 1.71 8.13
N CYS A 23 5.57 1.73 8.11
CA CYS A 23 4.80 1.03 7.06
C CYS A 23 5.12 1.59 5.68
N ARG A 24 5.19 2.92 5.55
CA ARG A 24 5.54 3.56 4.27
C ARG A 24 6.91 3.09 3.79
N ARG A 25 7.90 3.06 4.69
CA ARG A 25 9.25 2.61 4.34
C ARG A 25 9.23 1.16 3.85
N GLU A 26 8.52 0.29 4.56
CA GLU A 26 8.42 -1.12 4.17
C GLU A 26 7.75 -1.30 2.82
N LEU A 27 6.69 -0.53 2.56
CA LEU A 27 6.00 -0.58 1.27
C LEU A 27 6.89 -0.06 0.14
N MET A 28 7.63 1.01 0.38
CA MET A 28 8.56 1.54 -0.62
C MET A 28 9.67 0.54 -0.94
N GLU A 29 10.14 -0.20 0.04
CA GLU A 29 11.11 -1.27 -0.17
C GLU A 29 10.47 -2.42 -0.98
N ALA A 30 9.22 -2.75 -0.68
CA ALA A 30 8.49 -3.79 -1.42
C ALA A 30 8.31 -3.43 -2.90
N PHE A 31 8.30 -2.14 -3.22
CA PHE A 31 8.24 -1.66 -4.60
C PHE A 31 9.63 -1.38 -5.19
N ASN A 32 10.68 -1.97 -4.62
CA ASN A 32 12.05 -1.87 -5.11
C ASN A 32 12.61 -0.44 -5.10
N GLY A 33 12.37 0.28 -4.02
CA GLY A 33 12.95 1.59 -3.83
C GLY A 33 12.28 2.71 -4.63
N THR A 34 10.98 2.63 -4.77
CA THR A 34 10.20 3.66 -5.46
C THR A 34 10.37 5.03 -4.81
N THR A 35 10.12 6.09 -5.57
CA THR A 35 10.12 7.46 -5.03
C THR A 35 8.83 7.72 -4.25
N ARG A 36 8.85 8.77 -3.42
CA ARG A 36 7.67 9.16 -2.65
C ARG A 36 6.49 9.51 -3.57
N ALA A 37 6.76 10.21 -4.67
CA ALA A 37 5.72 10.57 -5.64
C ALA A 37 5.11 9.31 -6.27
N ALA A 38 5.95 8.36 -6.68
CA ALA A 38 5.49 7.10 -7.24
C ALA A 38 4.70 6.28 -6.22
N PHE A 39 5.13 6.29 -4.96
CA PHE A 39 4.41 5.62 -3.88
C PHE A 39 2.99 6.19 -3.74
N LEU A 40 2.85 7.52 -3.76
CA LEU A 40 1.53 8.15 -3.66
C LEU A 40 0.62 7.77 -4.82
N GLN A 41 1.17 7.63 -6.02
CA GLN A 41 0.38 7.20 -7.17
C GLN A 41 -0.12 5.76 -6.99
N ARG A 42 0.70 4.88 -6.41
CA ARG A 42 0.30 3.51 -6.12
C ARG A 42 -0.76 3.48 -5.02
N LEU A 43 -0.61 4.30 -4.00
CA LEU A 43 -1.56 4.41 -2.90
C LEU A 43 -2.96 4.79 -3.41
N LYS A 44 -3.02 5.72 -4.35
CA LYS A 44 -4.27 6.19 -4.95
C LYS A 44 -4.88 5.22 -5.96
N GLY A 45 -4.14 4.20 -6.36
CA GLY A 45 -4.61 3.23 -7.35
C GLY A 45 -4.38 3.63 -8.79
N ASN A 46 -3.51 4.62 -9.04
CA ASN A 46 -3.17 5.05 -10.39
C ASN A 46 -2.18 4.14 -11.10
N VAL A 47 -1.57 3.21 -10.36
CA VAL A 47 -0.65 2.21 -10.90
C VAL A 47 -1.22 0.84 -10.56
N ILE A 48 -1.37 -0.02 -11.56
CA ILE A 48 -1.86 -1.38 -11.35
C ILE A 48 -0.69 -2.24 -10.85
N PRO A 49 -0.76 -2.78 -9.62
CA PRO A 49 0.31 -3.63 -9.11
C PRO A 49 0.28 -4.99 -9.82
N ASN A 50 1.46 -5.60 -10.00
CA ASN A 50 1.49 -6.99 -10.44
C ASN A 50 1.15 -7.90 -9.24
N VAL A 51 1.00 -9.21 -9.51
CA VAL A 51 0.60 -10.18 -8.48
C VAL A 51 1.58 -10.17 -7.30
N LEU A 52 2.87 -10.11 -7.57
CA LEU A 52 3.89 -10.10 -6.53
C LEU A 52 3.83 -8.83 -5.68
N GLU A 53 3.67 -7.68 -6.34
CA GLU A 53 3.56 -6.40 -5.64
C GLU A 53 2.32 -6.37 -4.76
N ALA A 54 1.18 -6.82 -5.29
CA ALA A 54 -0.06 -6.89 -4.52
C ALA A 54 0.09 -7.79 -3.29
N HIS A 55 0.72 -8.95 -3.46
CA HIS A 55 0.98 -9.88 -2.37
C HIS A 55 1.87 -9.23 -1.30
N ASN A 56 2.91 -8.52 -1.72
CA ASN A 56 3.82 -7.86 -0.79
C ASN A 56 3.13 -6.74 -0.01
N VAL A 57 2.24 -5.99 -0.66
CA VAL A 57 1.44 -4.95 0.01
C VAL A 57 0.58 -5.58 1.10
N GLU A 58 -0.15 -6.63 0.76
CA GLU A 58 -1.00 -7.32 1.73
C GLU A 58 -0.18 -7.90 2.89
N LYS A 59 0.99 -8.44 2.60
CA LYS A 59 1.89 -9.01 3.60
C LYS A 59 2.39 -7.94 4.58
N VAL A 60 2.76 -6.77 4.06
CA VAL A 60 3.19 -5.65 4.91
C VAL A 60 2.06 -5.21 5.84
N PHE A 61 0.86 -5.00 5.29
CA PHE A 61 -0.28 -4.59 6.10
C PHE A 61 -0.67 -5.66 7.13
N ALA A 62 -0.50 -6.94 6.81
CA ALA A 62 -0.80 -8.04 7.74
C ALA A 62 0.04 -7.94 9.02
N LYS A 63 1.26 -7.40 8.95
CA LYS A 63 2.11 -7.19 10.12
C LYS A 63 1.48 -6.23 11.13
N TYR A 64 0.60 -5.36 10.66
CA TYR A 64 -0.10 -4.37 11.48
C TYR A 64 -1.53 -4.80 11.81
N GLY A 65 -1.87 -6.04 11.49
CA GLY A 65 -3.21 -6.58 11.77
C GLY A 65 -4.29 -6.07 10.80
N ILE A 66 -3.90 -5.50 9.68
CA ILE A 66 -4.82 -4.96 8.68
C ILE A 66 -5.04 -6.00 7.58
N LYS A 67 -6.28 -6.44 7.43
CA LYS A 67 -6.64 -7.45 6.42
C LYS A 67 -7.36 -6.84 5.23
N ASP A 68 -8.07 -5.76 5.45
CA ASP A 68 -8.89 -5.11 4.43
C ASP A 68 -8.09 -3.94 3.83
N VAL A 69 -7.26 -4.25 2.87
CA VAL A 69 -6.24 -3.35 2.33
C VAL A 69 -6.75 -2.53 1.15
N TRP A 70 -7.44 -3.19 0.20
CA TRP A 70 -7.78 -2.60 -1.08
C TRP A 70 -9.08 -1.79 -1.02
N GLY A 71 -9.06 -0.63 -1.66
CA GLY A 71 -10.17 0.30 -1.71
C GLY A 71 -9.78 1.70 -1.28
N GLU A 72 -10.71 2.61 -1.28
CA GLU A 72 -10.49 4.00 -0.87
C GLU A 72 -10.91 4.30 0.55
#